data_9a7f5f7529482e1f2e38295118dc9ccf
#
_entry.id   9a7f5f7529482e1f2e38295118dc9ccf
#
_cell.length_a   1.000
_cell.length_b   1.000
_cell.length_c   1.000
_cell.angle_alpha   90.00
_cell.angle_beta   90.00
_cell.angle_gamma   90.00
#
_symmetry.space_group_name_H-M   'P 1'
#
loop_
_entity.id
_entity.type
_entity.pdbx_description
1 polymer ?
#
loop_
_entity_poly.entity_id
_entity_poly.type
_entity_poly.pdbx_seq_one_letter_code
_entity_poly.pdbx_strand_id
1 'polypeptide(L)'
;DKHWSRGLGDVYKRQGISMVKKKNKLNDLIDVVKRLRNPKNGCPWDIQQTSKSLAKYTLEEAYEVIEAIESNNNKELEGELGDLLLQVIYHSVIAAEKKKFSIEDVIDTSVKKMKSRHPHIFMRDESIKTVQDVNDFWETQKKFERKKKGAKSVLDGVSVNLPAVTRSLKLQKRAAKEGFDWENANGTLKKVKEELNELSNEMKINNKRKIKEELGDLLFSCINLSRKLGLDTETVIRDSN
;
A
#
# COMPACT_ATOMS: atom_id res chain seq x y z
N ASP A 1 -18.75 -51.10 12.32
CA ASP A 1 -18.42 -50.50 11.00
C ASP A 1 -17.09 -49.75 11.05
N LYS A 2 -15.96 -50.51 11.06
CA LYS A 2 -14.61 -49.99 11.06
C LYS A 2 -13.76 -50.64 9.93
N HIS A 3 -14.18 -50.53 8.68
CA HIS A 3 -13.42 -51.17 7.60
C HIS A 3 -13.16 -50.35 6.32
N TRP A 4 -13.41 -49.02 6.31
CA TRP A 4 -13.24 -48.21 5.08
C TRP A 4 -12.07 -47.21 5.08
N SER A 5 -11.24 -47.16 6.11
CA SER A 5 -10.15 -46.16 6.14
C SER A 5 -8.74 -46.72 5.84
N ARG A 6 -8.56 -48.01 5.60
CA ARG A 6 -7.24 -48.61 5.35
C ARG A 6 -6.89 -48.83 3.86
N GLY A 7 -7.84 -48.71 2.94
CA GLY A 7 -7.64 -49.05 1.53
C GLY A 7 -7.00 -47.97 0.65
N LEU A 8 -7.17 -46.69 0.96
CA LEU A 8 -6.67 -45.61 0.11
C LEU A 8 -5.17 -45.34 0.28
N GLY A 9 -4.62 -45.51 1.49
CA GLY A 9 -3.19 -45.32 1.75
C GLY A 9 -2.26 -46.32 1.08
N ASP A 10 -2.73 -47.55 0.89
CA ASP A 10 -1.91 -48.66 0.28
C ASP A 10 -1.95 -48.66 -1.23
N VAL A 11 -3.00 -48.14 -1.89
CA VAL A 11 -3.08 -48.01 -3.33
C VAL A 11 -2.07 -47.01 -3.88
N TYR A 12 -1.84 -45.89 -3.15
CA TYR A 12 -0.84 -44.89 -3.55
C TYR A 12 0.61 -45.35 -3.31
N LYS A 13 0.85 -46.21 -2.33
CA LYS A 13 2.19 -46.81 -2.12
C LYS A 13 2.60 -47.85 -3.19
N ARG A 14 1.63 -48.54 -3.81
CA ARG A 14 1.93 -49.56 -4.81
C ARG A 14 2.14 -49.00 -6.22
N GLN A 15 1.75 -47.75 -6.51
CA GLN A 15 1.89 -47.18 -7.85
C GLN A 15 3.20 -46.41 -8.09
N GLY A 16 4.13 -46.38 -7.12
CA GLY A 16 5.42 -45.69 -7.32
C GLY A 16 5.30 -44.23 -7.77
N ILE A 17 4.15 -43.59 -7.53
CA ILE A 17 3.94 -42.18 -7.82
C ILE A 17 4.69 -41.43 -6.75
N SER A 18 5.97 -41.20 -7.02
CA SER A 18 6.70 -40.15 -6.36
C SER A 18 5.82 -38.88 -6.42
N MET A 19 5.29 -38.45 -5.30
CA MET A 19 4.74 -37.10 -5.23
C MET A 19 5.91 -36.16 -5.48
N VAL A 20 6.12 -35.82 -6.74
CA VAL A 20 6.95 -34.69 -7.14
C VAL A 20 6.33 -33.54 -6.39
N LYS A 21 6.98 -33.11 -5.30
CA LYS A 21 6.62 -31.88 -4.57
C LYS A 21 6.52 -30.82 -5.64
N LYS A 22 5.30 -30.39 -5.96
CA LYS A 22 5.06 -29.32 -6.94
C LYS A 22 5.94 -28.16 -6.47
N LYS A 23 7.01 -27.90 -7.22
CA LYS A 23 8.00 -26.89 -6.87
C LYS A 23 7.24 -25.61 -6.61
N ASN A 24 7.37 -25.04 -5.40
CA ASN A 24 6.69 -23.81 -5.09
C ASN A 24 7.46 -22.69 -5.77
N LYS A 25 6.92 -22.15 -6.86
CA LYS A 25 7.54 -21.10 -7.69
C LYS A 25 7.96 -19.87 -6.87
N LEU A 26 7.23 -19.59 -5.81
CA LEU A 26 7.61 -18.52 -4.89
C LEU A 26 8.94 -18.82 -4.18
N ASN A 27 9.14 -20.07 -3.75
CA ASN A 27 10.40 -20.50 -3.15
C ASN A 27 11.55 -20.45 -4.17
N ASP A 28 11.28 -20.81 -5.45
CA ASP A 28 12.29 -20.69 -6.49
C ASP A 28 12.75 -19.23 -6.67
N LEU A 29 11.83 -18.25 -6.65
CA LEU A 29 12.16 -16.84 -6.76
C LEU A 29 12.94 -16.34 -5.51
N ILE A 30 12.55 -16.76 -4.31
CA ILE A 30 13.29 -16.48 -3.08
C ILE A 30 14.71 -17.03 -3.16
N ASP A 31 14.89 -18.24 -3.66
CA ASP A 31 16.20 -18.87 -3.79
C ASP A 31 17.06 -18.16 -4.84
N VAL A 32 16.47 -17.64 -5.91
CA VAL A 32 17.17 -16.79 -6.90
C VAL A 32 17.74 -15.56 -6.21
N VAL A 33 16.93 -14.80 -5.45
CA VAL A 33 17.39 -13.61 -4.75
C VAL A 33 18.48 -13.93 -3.71
N LYS A 34 18.31 -15.02 -2.94
CA LYS A 34 19.34 -15.47 -2.00
C LYS A 34 20.66 -15.80 -2.71
N ARG A 35 20.61 -16.41 -3.91
CA ARG A 35 21.82 -16.70 -4.70
C ARG A 35 22.45 -15.44 -5.24
N LEU A 36 21.68 -14.48 -5.77
CA LEU A 36 22.18 -13.19 -6.23
C LEU A 36 22.89 -12.43 -5.11
N ARG A 37 22.38 -12.52 -3.88
CA ARG A 37 22.93 -11.87 -2.70
C ARG A 37 23.99 -12.68 -1.93
N ASN A 38 24.39 -13.84 -2.44
CA ASN A 38 25.40 -14.66 -1.74
C ASN A 38 26.75 -13.90 -1.68
N PRO A 39 27.33 -13.70 -0.46
CA PRO A 39 28.53 -12.87 -0.30
C PRO A 39 29.79 -13.45 -0.96
N LYS A 40 29.81 -14.75 -1.30
CA LYS A 40 30.96 -15.41 -1.89
C LYS A 40 30.92 -15.45 -3.42
N ASN A 41 29.75 -15.69 -4.00
CA ASN A 41 29.60 -15.97 -5.43
C ASN A 41 28.32 -15.37 -6.04
N GLY A 42 27.70 -14.42 -5.35
CA GLY A 42 26.54 -13.69 -5.86
C GLY A 42 26.92 -12.53 -6.78
N CYS A 43 25.92 -11.80 -7.22
CA CYS A 43 26.11 -10.63 -8.07
C CYS A 43 26.66 -9.44 -7.26
N PRO A 44 27.75 -8.79 -7.68
CA PRO A 44 28.33 -7.67 -6.94
C PRO A 44 27.39 -6.51 -6.69
N TRP A 45 26.46 -6.23 -7.62
CA TRP A 45 25.45 -5.19 -7.48
C TRP A 45 24.43 -5.56 -6.41
N ASP A 46 23.90 -6.78 -6.47
CA ASP A 46 22.88 -7.27 -5.53
C ASP A 46 23.36 -7.36 -4.09
N ILE A 47 24.62 -7.79 -3.90
CA ILE A 47 25.24 -7.91 -2.57
C ILE A 47 25.29 -6.55 -1.86
N GLN A 48 25.54 -5.46 -2.60
CA GLN A 48 25.64 -4.11 -2.04
C GLN A 48 24.30 -3.48 -1.69
N GLN A 49 23.18 -4.04 -2.20
CA GLN A 49 21.87 -3.43 -1.98
C GLN A 49 21.43 -3.50 -0.52
N THR A 50 20.77 -2.44 -0.10
CA THR A 50 20.08 -2.29 1.18
C THR A 50 18.61 -1.98 0.94
N SER A 51 17.75 -2.19 1.93
CA SER A 51 16.35 -1.77 1.81
C SER A 51 16.21 -0.27 1.51
N LYS A 52 17.16 0.57 1.94
CA LYS A 52 17.16 2.00 1.64
C LYS A 52 17.50 2.28 0.17
N SER A 53 18.51 1.58 -0.39
CA SER A 53 18.88 1.77 -1.79
C SER A 53 17.83 1.26 -2.76
N LEU A 54 17.10 0.18 -2.39
CA LEU A 54 16.04 -0.40 -3.20
C LEU A 54 14.69 0.32 -3.10
N ALA A 55 14.50 1.20 -2.12
CA ALA A 55 13.21 1.87 -1.92
C ALA A 55 12.71 2.66 -3.14
N LYS A 56 13.62 3.23 -3.94
CA LYS A 56 13.28 3.95 -5.18
C LYS A 56 12.73 3.00 -6.26
N TYR A 57 13.32 1.82 -6.42
CA TYR A 57 12.83 0.81 -7.36
C TYR A 57 11.46 0.26 -6.94
N THR A 58 11.24 0.00 -5.65
CA THR A 58 9.90 -0.39 -5.17
C THR A 58 8.81 0.62 -5.54
N LEU A 59 9.14 1.91 -5.58
CA LEU A 59 8.21 2.96 -5.99
C LEU A 59 8.02 2.97 -7.52
N GLU A 60 9.10 2.79 -8.28
CA GLU A 60 9.13 2.69 -9.72
C GLU A 60 8.23 1.54 -10.20
N GLU A 61 8.47 0.32 -9.74
CA GLU A 61 7.64 -0.86 -10.05
C GLU A 61 6.15 -0.65 -9.70
N ALA A 62 5.86 0.06 -8.60
CA ALA A 62 4.48 0.36 -8.25
C ALA A 62 3.80 1.31 -9.26
N TYR A 63 4.53 2.24 -9.86
CA TYR A 63 4.01 3.10 -10.93
C TYR A 63 3.88 2.36 -12.26
N GLU A 64 4.81 1.47 -12.60
CA GLU A 64 4.76 0.64 -13.81
C GLU A 64 3.56 -0.32 -13.77
N VAL A 65 3.26 -0.90 -12.60
CA VAL A 65 1.99 -1.64 -12.40
C VAL A 65 0.77 -0.76 -12.69
N ILE A 66 0.74 0.51 -12.25
CA ILE A 66 -0.37 1.42 -12.50
C ILE A 66 -0.48 1.71 -14.00
N GLU A 67 0.62 1.98 -14.68
CA GLU A 67 0.66 2.23 -16.13
C GLU A 67 0.15 1.03 -16.93
N ALA A 68 0.59 -0.18 -16.58
CA ALA A 68 0.11 -1.41 -17.20
C ALA A 68 -1.39 -1.65 -17.00
N ILE A 69 -1.95 -1.26 -15.84
CA ILE A 69 -3.40 -1.31 -15.58
C ILE A 69 -4.13 -0.28 -16.45
N GLU A 70 -3.65 0.95 -16.52
CA GLU A 70 -4.28 2.04 -17.27
C GLU A 70 -4.26 1.78 -18.79
N SER A 71 -3.18 1.18 -19.30
CA SER A 71 -3.05 0.76 -20.70
C SER A 71 -3.84 -0.50 -21.05
N ASN A 72 -4.48 -1.18 -20.09
CA ASN A 72 -5.14 -2.48 -20.26
C ASN A 72 -4.25 -3.57 -20.87
N ASN A 73 -2.93 -3.50 -20.63
CA ASN A 73 -1.96 -4.45 -21.15
C ASN A 73 -1.70 -5.58 -20.13
N ASN A 74 -2.48 -6.67 -20.23
CA ASN A 74 -2.37 -7.79 -19.28
C ASN A 74 -1.00 -8.47 -19.27
N LYS A 75 -0.27 -8.47 -20.39
CA LYS A 75 1.05 -9.09 -20.48
C LYS A 75 2.10 -8.26 -19.76
N GLU A 76 2.02 -6.96 -19.89
CA GLU A 76 2.87 -6.01 -19.18
C GLU A 76 2.55 -6.03 -17.68
N LEU A 77 1.27 -6.01 -17.32
CA LEU A 77 0.82 -6.14 -15.94
C LEU A 77 1.35 -7.42 -15.25
N GLU A 78 1.42 -8.56 -15.97
CA GLU A 78 2.02 -9.80 -15.45
C GLU A 78 3.51 -9.58 -15.12
N GLY A 79 4.25 -8.87 -15.98
CA GLY A 79 5.65 -8.54 -15.78
C GLY A 79 5.84 -7.64 -14.56
N GLU A 80 5.17 -6.50 -14.55
CA GLU A 80 5.31 -5.48 -13.50
C GLU A 80 4.87 -5.97 -12.11
N LEU A 81 3.84 -6.83 -12.05
CA LEU A 81 3.48 -7.53 -10.81
C LEU A 81 4.58 -8.49 -10.35
N GLY A 82 5.30 -9.12 -11.30
CA GLY A 82 6.47 -9.95 -11.01
C GLY A 82 7.60 -9.13 -10.41
N ASP A 83 7.89 -7.96 -10.96
CA ASP A 83 8.96 -7.08 -10.52
C ASP A 83 8.63 -6.43 -9.17
N LEU A 84 7.39 -6.02 -8.96
CA LEU A 84 6.93 -5.57 -7.64
C LEU A 84 7.03 -6.69 -6.58
N LEU A 85 6.67 -7.93 -6.92
CA LEU A 85 6.85 -9.10 -6.04
C LEU A 85 8.34 -9.34 -5.75
N LEU A 86 9.20 -9.19 -6.74
CA LEU A 86 10.65 -9.29 -6.59
C LEU A 86 11.17 -8.27 -5.56
N GLN A 87 10.71 -7.01 -5.59
CA GLN A 87 11.06 -6.01 -4.58
C GLN A 87 10.65 -6.45 -3.16
N VAL A 88 9.45 -7.02 -3.00
CA VAL A 88 9.01 -7.55 -1.70
C VAL A 88 9.96 -8.64 -1.20
N ILE A 89 10.37 -9.55 -2.09
CA ILE A 89 11.31 -10.63 -1.76
C ILE A 89 12.69 -10.08 -1.42
N TYR A 90 13.23 -9.13 -2.19
CA TYR A 90 14.51 -8.48 -1.88
C TYR A 90 14.52 -7.88 -0.47
N HIS A 91 13.52 -7.07 -0.13
CA HIS A 91 13.41 -6.47 1.20
C HIS A 91 13.33 -7.53 2.31
N SER A 92 12.61 -8.63 2.05
CA SER A 92 12.46 -9.72 3.02
C SER A 92 13.75 -10.51 3.21
N VAL A 93 14.50 -10.79 2.12
CA VAL A 93 15.81 -11.46 2.19
C VAL A 93 16.81 -10.58 2.93
N ILE A 94 16.90 -9.29 2.62
CA ILE A 94 17.77 -8.33 3.32
C ILE A 94 17.42 -8.25 4.83
N ALA A 95 16.15 -8.33 5.18
CA ALA A 95 15.72 -8.34 6.57
C ALA A 95 16.12 -9.65 7.27
N ALA A 96 15.98 -10.78 6.58
CA ALA A 96 16.36 -12.10 7.11
C ALA A 96 17.88 -12.21 7.30
N GLU A 97 18.72 -11.69 6.42
CA GLU A 97 20.17 -11.58 6.59
C GLU A 97 20.53 -10.83 7.88
N LYS A 98 19.72 -9.84 8.26
CA LYS A 98 19.87 -9.05 9.50
C LYS A 98 19.12 -9.66 10.68
N LYS A 99 18.59 -10.88 10.55
CA LYS A 99 17.83 -11.60 11.59
C LYS A 99 16.64 -10.78 12.13
N LYS A 100 15.96 -9.99 11.28
CA LYS A 100 14.82 -9.15 11.69
C LYS A 100 13.49 -9.85 11.46
N PHE A 101 13.24 -10.28 10.25
CA PHE A 101 12.05 -11.02 9.83
C PHE A 101 12.30 -11.69 8.47
N SER A 102 11.46 -12.66 8.11
CA SER A 102 11.50 -13.41 6.87
C SER A 102 10.30 -13.08 5.96
N ILE A 103 10.27 -13.63 4.76
CA ILE A 103 9.12 -13.50 3.86
C ILE A 103 7.89 -14.21 4.44
N GLU A 104 8.07 -15.30 5.16
CA GLU A 104 7.01 -16.01 5.87
C GLU A 104 6.34 -15.10 6.91
N ASP A 105 7.11 -14.32 7.66
CA ASP A 105 6.58 -13.34 8.63
C ASP A 105 5.77 -12.24 7.93
N VAL A 106 6.22 -11.80 6.74
CA VAL A 106 5.49 -10.81 5.92
C VAL A 106 4.14 -11.38 5.47
N ILE A 107 4.13 -12.62 4.97
CA ILE A 107 2.93 -13.32 4.54
C ILE A 107 1.98 -13.51 5.72
N ASP A 108 2.47 -14.04 6.84
CA ASP A 108 1.69 -14.27 8.05
C ASP A 108 1.05 -13.00 8.60
N THR A 109 1.81 -11.91 8.62
CA THR A 109 1.31 -10.59 9.02
C THR A 109 0.17 -10.12 8.12
N SER A 110 0.30 -10.33 6.82
CA SER A 110 -0.74 -9.98 5.84
C SER A 110 -1.97 -10.87 5.99
N VAL A 111 -1.79 -12.17 6.14
CA VAL A 111 -2.89 -13.13 6.35
C VAL A 111 -3.67 -12.80 7.64
N LYS A 112 -2.96 -12.60 8.76
CA LYS A 112 -3.58 -12.23 10.05
C LYS A 112 -4.39 -10.94 9.92
N LYS A 113 -3.82 -9.93 9.27
CA LYS A 113 -4.47 -8.65 9.03
C LYS A 113 -5.72 -8.79 8.15
N MET A 114 -5.66 -9.56 7.06
CA MET A 114 -6.81 -9.76 6.17
C MET A 114 -7.94 -10.54 6.89
N LYS A 115 -7.61 -11.59 7.61
CA LYS A 115 -8.59 -12.36 8.39
C LYS A 115 -9.27 -11.50 9.47
N SER A 116 -8.50 -10.70 10.22
CA SER A 116 -9.06 -9.84 11.27
C SER A 116 -9.93 -8.70 10.72
N ARG A 117 -9.67 -8.25 9.49
CA ARG A 117 -10.43 -7.17 8.85
C ARG A 117 -11.65 -7.66 8.04
N HIS A 118 -11.83 -8.97 7.91
CA HIS A 118 -12.95 -9.57 7.21
C HIS A 118 -13.65 -10.64 8.07
N PRO A 119 -14.16 -10.29 9.29
CA PRO A 119 -14.79 -11.25 10.18
C PRO A 119 -16.05 -11.86 9.57
N HIS A 120 -16.77 -11.14 8.73
CA HIS A 120 -17.93 -11.64 7.97
C HIS A 120 -17.59 -12.82 7.05
N ILE A 121 -16.35 -12.90 6.56
CA ILE A 121 -15.91 -14.02 5.72
C ILE A 121 -15.29 -15.13 6.56
N PHE A 122 -14.38 -14.80 7.50
CA PHE A 122 -13.57 -15.79 8.21
C PHE A 122 -14.13 -16.23 9.55
N MET A 123 -15.05 -15.44 10.17
CA MET A 123 -15.65 -15.71 11.47
C MET A 123 -17.18 -15.77 11.43
N ARG A 124 -17.79 -15.66 10.23
CA ARG A 124 -19.24 -15.65 10.01
C ARG A 124 -19.97 -14.55 10.81
N ASP A 125 -19.38 -13.37 10.88
CA ASP A 125 -20.03 -12.22 11.51
C ASP A 125 -21.14 -11.68 10.59
N GLU A 126 -22.38 -11.96 10.94
CA GLU A 126 -23.55 -11.57 10.14
C GLU A 126 -23.92 -10.08 10.28
N SER A 127 -23.23 -9.33 11.11
CA SER A 127 -23.48 -7.88 11.29
C SER A 127 -23.00 -7.05 10.10
N ILE A 128 -22.06 -7.56 9.30
CA ILE A 128 -21.42 -6.88 8.16
C ILE A 128 -22.00 -7.44 6.87
N LYS A 129 -22.89 -6.68 6.21
CA LYS A 129 -23.64 -7.13 5.02
C LYS A 129 -23.44 -6.24 3.80
N THR A 130 -23.13 -4.98 4.00
CA THR A 130 -22.97 -3.99 2.92
C THR A 130 -21.53 -3.52 2.79
N VAL A 131 -21.19 -2.93 1.65
CA VAL A 131 -19.89 -2.27 1.45
C VAL A 131 -19.66 -1.17 2.49
N GLN A 132 -20.73 -0.48 2.90
CA GLN A 132 -20.64 0.56 3.93
C GLN A 132 -20.26 -0.05 5.27
N ASP A 133 -20.89 -1.15 5.70
CA ASP A 133 -20.57 -1.85 6.96
C ASP A 133 -19.10 -2.28 6.98
N VAL A 134 -18.59 -2.81 5.85
CA VAL A 134 -17.18 -3.20 5.71
C VAL A 134 -16.26 -2.00 5.90
N ASN A 135 -16.57 -0.86 5.25
CA ASN A 135 -15.77 0.35 5.35
C ASN A 135 -15.74 0.90 6.78
N ASP A 136 -16.89 0.94 7.46
CA ASP A 136 -17.01 1.44 8.82
C ASP A 136 -16.28 0.53 9.82
N PHE A 137 -16.40 -0.78 9.63
CA PHE A 137 -15.65 -1.76 10.41
C PHE A 137 -14.13 -1.59 10.21
N TRP A 138 -13.66 -1.46 8.97
CA TRP A 138 -12.23 -1.26 8.69
C TRP A 138 -11.68 0.03 9.32
N GLU A 139 -12.45 1.10 9.29
CA GLU A 139 -12.00 2.35 9.92
C GLU A 139 -11.93 2.23 11.44
N THR A 140 -12.89 1.56 12.04
CA THR A 140 -12.90 1.25 13.48
C THR A 140 -11.65 0.42 13.85
N GLN A 141 -11.36 -0.63 13.08
CA GLN A 141 -10.17 -1.46 13.29
C GLN A 141 -8.87 -0.66 13.12
N LYS A 142 -8.77 0.15 12.07
CA LYS A 142 -7.60 1.03 11.87
C LYS A 142 -7.45 2.05 13.00
N LYS A 143 -8.54 2.60 13.53
CA LYS A 143 -8.54 3.52 14.68
C LYS A 143 -8.03 2.82 15.94
N PHE A 144 -8.47 1.58 16.18
CA PHE A 144 -8.00 0.74 17.27
C PHE A 144 -6.51 0.38 17.14
N GLU A 145 -6.08 -0.09 15.96
CA GLU A 145 -4.68 -0.41 15.68
C GLU A 145 -3.75 0.80 15.90
N ARG A 146 -4.18 2.01 15.49
CA ARG A 146 -3.43 3.26 15.72
C ARG A 146 -3.29 3.59 17.20
N LYS A 147 -4.39 3.51 17.96
CA LYS A 147 -4.37 3.71 19.41
C LYS A 147 -3.41 2.75 20.11
N LYS A 148 -3.44 1.47 19.72
CA LYS A 148 -2.53 0.44 20.26
C LYS A 148 -1.06 0.74 19.96
N LYS A 149 -0.77 1.43 18.85
CA LYS A 149 0.57 1.90 18.47
C LYS A 149 0.96 3.24 19.11
N GLY A 150 0.15 3.78 20.01
CA GLY A 150 0.44 5.02 20.74
C GLY A 150 0.09 6.29 19.99
N ALA A 151 -0.77 6.24 18.96
CA ALA A 151 -1.21 7.44 18.27
C ALA A 151 -1.98 8.37 19.20
N LYS A 152 -1.58 9.65 19.23
CA LYS A 152 -2.17 10.73 20.05
C LYS A 152 -3.16 11.57 19.25
N SER A 153 -3.01 11.61 17.93
CA SER A 153 -3.86 12.35 17.00
C SER A 153 -4.48 11.42 15.96
N VAL A 154 -5.65 11.79 15.43
CA VAL A 154 -6.26 11.11 14.27
C VAL A 154 -5.36 11.14 13.04
N LEU A 155 -4.50 12.13 12.92
CA LEU A 155 -3.59 12.33 11.81
C LEU A 155 -2.30 11.50 11.95
N ASP A 156 -2.01 10.98 13.14
CA ASP A 156 -0.82 10.16 13.38
C ASP A 156 -0.79 8.90 12.53
N GLY A 157 0.43 8.53 12.10
CA GLY A 157 0.66 7.34 11.27
C GLY A 157 0.31 7.54 9.78
N VAL A 158 0.07 8.79 9.33
CA VAL A 158 0.18 9.11 7.90
C VAL A 158 1.64 9.36 7.58
N SER A 159 2.24 8.44 6.81
CA SER A 159 3.67 8.52 6.48
C SER A 159 4.01 9.89 5.86
N VAL A 160 5.10 10.49 6.34
CA VAL A 160 5.64 11.74 5.79
C VAL A 160 6.30 11.55 4.42
N ASN A 161 6.66 10.30 4.09
CA ASN A 161 7.32 9.94 2.84
C ASN A 161 6.35 9.64 1.70
N LEU A 162 5.04 9.72 1.93
CA LEU A 162 4.06 9.61 0.85
C LEU A 162 4.21 10.79 -0.11
N PRO A 163 3.92 10.59 -1.43
CA PRO A 163 3.75 11.69 -2.36
C PRO A 163 2.80 12.76 -1.79
N ALA A 164 3.10 14.02 -2.02
CA ALA A 164 2.43 15.13 -1.36
C ALA A 164 0.90 15.10 -1.55
N VAL A 165 0.44 14.85 -2.76
CA VAL A 165 -1.00 14.74 -3.09
C VAL A 165 -1.65 13.60 -2.31
N THR A 166 -1.08 12.40 -2.39
CA THR A 166 -1.57 11.22 -1.65
C THR A 166 -1.59 11.46 -0.14
N ARG A 167 -0.57 12.13 0.41
CA ARG A 167 -0.51 12.47 1.82
C ARG A 167 -1.60 13.45 2.21
N SER A 168 -1.79 14.52 1.44
CA SER A 168 -2.81 15.53 1.64
C SER A 168 -4.21 14.90 1.64
N LEU A 169 -4.53 14.07 0.64
CA LEU A 169 -5.80 13.34 0.57
C LEU A 169 -6.03 12.46 1.81
N LYS A 170 -5.01 11.75 2.29
CA LYS A 170 -5.13 10.91 3.48
C LYS A 170 -5.39 11.73 4.75
N LEU A 171 -4.73 12.89 4.89
CA LEU A 171 -4.95 13.80 6.02
C LEU A 171 -6.37 14.36 5.99
N GLN A 172 -6.82 14.86 4.83
CA GLN A 172 -8.16 15.42 4.64
C GLN A 172 -9.26 14.38 4.87
N LYS A 173 -9.12 13.16 4.31
CA LYS A 173 -10.06 12.06 4.54
C LYS A 173 -10.15 11.67 6.02
N ARG A 174 -9.07 11.76 6.79
CA ARG A 174 -9.08 11.47 8.22
C ARG A 174 -9.72 12.59 9.03
N ALA A 175 -9.41 13.86 8.72
CA ALA A 175 -10.05 15.01 9.34
C ALA A 175 -11.56 15.00 9.09
N ALA A 176 -11.98 14.74 7.87
CA ALA A 176 -13.40 14.63 7.49
C ALA A 176 -14.18 13.59 8.31
N LYS A 177 -13.57 12.45 8.60
CA LYS A 177 -14.21 11.40 9.44
C LYS A 177 -14.41 11.77 10.90
N GLU A 178 -13.66 12.75 11.41
CA GLU A 178 -13.81 13.29 12.76
C GLU A 178 -14.68 14.56 12.75
N GLY A 179 -15.38 14.85 11.65
CA GLY A 179 -16.27 16.00 11.52
C GLY A 179 -15.61 17.30 11.04
N PHE A 180 -14.28 17.30 10.81
CA PHE A 180 -13.57 18.44 10.24
C PHE A 180 -13.62 18.37 8.70
N ASP A 181 -14.77 18.68 8.14
CA ASP A 181 -14.97 18.72 6.68
C ASP A 181 -15.91 19.86 6.29
N TRP A 182 -15.77 20.30 5.05
CA TRP A 182 -16.72 21.20 4.42
C TRP A 182 -18.03 20.46 4.11
N GLU A 183 -19.15 21.13 4.22
CA GLU A 183 -20.45 20.55 3.90
C GLU A 183 -20.51 20.10 2.42
N ASN A 184 -20.00 20.96 1.52
CA ASN A 184 -20.02 20.69 0.08
C ASN A 184 -18.79 21.31 -0.61
N ALA A 185 -18.68 21.08 -1.94
CA ALA A 185 -17.59 21.60 -2.75
C ALA A 185 -17.53 23.13 -2.83
N ASN A 186 -18.65 23.83 -2.65
CA ASN A 186 -18.67 25.31 -2.68
C ASN A 186 -17.90 25.90 -1.51
N GLY A 187 -17.95 25.28 -0.32
CA GLY A 187 -17.15 25.70 0.82
C GLY A 187 -15.65 25.57 0.55
N THR A 188 -15.24 24.44 -0.04
CA THR A 188 -13.84 24.22 -0.44
C THR A 188 -13.41 25.18 -1.55
N LEU A 189 -14.28 25.48 -2.51
CA LEU A 189 -13.97 26.46 -3.59
C LEU A 189 -13.78 27.86 -3.03
N LYS A 190 -14.57 28.27 -2.01
CA LYS A 190 -14.36 29.54 -1.33
C LYS A 190 -12.98 29.59 -0.68
N LYS A 191 -12.55 28.49 -0.03
CA LYS A 191 -11.21 28.43 0.57
C LYS A 191 -10.09 28.50 -0.48
N VAL A 192 -10.22 27.85 -1.63
CA VAL A 192 -9.27 28.01 -2.74
C VAL A 192 -9.13 29.47 -3.18
N LYS A 193 -10.24 30.21 -3.29
CA LYS A 193 -10.22 31.62 -3.64
C LYS A 193 -9.57 32.50 -2.54
N GLU A 194 -9.78 32.16 -1.28
CA GLU A 194 -9.15 32.82 -0.12
C GLU A 194 -7.63 32.65 -0.20
N GLU A 195 -7.12 31.41 -0.30
CA GLU A 195 -5.69 31.11 -0.40
C GLU A 195 -5.03 31.77 -1.63
N LEU A 196 -5.74 31.82 -2.77
CA LEU A 196 -5.27 32.51 -3.96
C LEU A 196 -5.10 34.02 -3.73
N ASN A 197 -6.02 34.64 -2.99
CA ASN A 197 -5.93 36.06 -2.63
C ASN A 197 -4.79 36.33 -1.66
N GLU A 198 -4.61 35.48 -0.66
CA GLU A 198 -3.52 35.58 0.32
C GLU A 198 -2.16 35.45 -0.39
N LEU A 199 -1.99 34.43 -1.23
CA LEU A 199 -0.81 34.28 -2.09
C LEU A 199 -0.54 35.54 -2.95
N SER A 200 -1.59 36.07 -3.59
CA SER A 200 -1.48 37.27 -4.45
C SER A 200 -0.98 38.48 -3.64
N ASN A 201 -1.45 38.66 -2.42
CA ASN A 201 -1.03 39.76 -1.55
C ASN A 201 0.45 39.61 -1.12
N GLU A 202 0.85 38.41 -0.73
CA GLU A 202 2.25 38.14 -0.34
C GLU A 202 3.23 38.29 -1.55
N MET A 203 2.76 37.99 -2.76
CA MET A 203 3.52 38.24 -4.00
C MET A 203 3.76 39.76 -4.24
N LYS A 204 2.75 40.63 -3.97
CA LYS A 204 2.89 42.08 -4.14
C LYS A 204 3.95 42.66 -3.24
N ILE A 205 4.07 42.17 -1.99
CA ILE A 205 5.07 42.62 -1.03
C ILE A 205 6.38 41.83 -1.10
N ASN A 206 6.49 40.85 -2.03
CA ASN A 206 7.65 40.01 -2.28
C ASN A 206 8.17 39.27 -1.03
N ASN A 207 7.26 38.83 -0.17
CA ASN A 207 7.61 38.05 1.02
C ASN A 207 7.78 36.56 0.67
N LYS A 208 8.98 36.17 0.28
CA LYS A 208 9.29 34.81 -0.20
C LYS A 208 8.89 33.69 0.77
N ARG A 209 9.01 33.90 2.07
CA ARG A 209 8.63 32.90 3.07
C ARG A 209 7.12 32.69 3.05
N LYS A 210 6.36 33.77 3.11
CA LYS A 210 4.90 33.74 3.09
C LYS A 210 4.37 33.22 1.75
N ILE A 211 4.93 33.66 0.62
CA ILE A 211 4.58 33.12 -0.70
C ILE A 211 4.67 31.60 -0.71
N LYS A 212 5.72 31.00 -0.11
CA LYS A 212 5.85 29.55 -0.03
C LYS A 212 4.77 28.91 0.85
N GLU A 213 4.41 29.53 1.97
CA GLU A 213 3.34 29.08 2.88
C GLU A 213 2.00 29.10 2.14
N GLU A 214 1.59 30.25 1.60
CA GLU A 214 0.29 30.43 0.93
C GLU A 214 0.15 29.60 -0.36
N LEU A 215 1.24 29.41 -1.12
CA LEU A 215 1.23 28.50 -2.26
C LEU A 215 0.99 27.04 -1.80
N GLY A 216 1.56 26.62 -0.69
CA GLY A 216 1.32 25.31 -0.09
C GLY A 216 -0.14 25.12 0.32
N ASP A 217 -0.74 26.13 0.95
CA ASP A 217 -2.12 26.13 1.42
C ASP A 217 -3.11 26.15 0.24
N LEU A 218 -2.81 26.91 -0.80
CA LEU A 218 -3.57 26.90 -2.06
C LEU A 218 -3.57 25.48 -2.71
N LEU A 219 -2.41 24.84 -2.84
CA LEU A 219 -2.31 23.49 -3.40
C LEU A 219 -3.06 22.48 -2.53
N PHE A 220 -2.94 22.58 -1.20
CA PHE A 220 -3.67 21.72 -0.27
C PHE A 220 -5.19 21.90 -0.39
N SER A 221 -5.66 23.15 -0.57
CA SER A 221 -7.07 23.48 -0.78
C SER A 221 -7.59 23.00 -2.12
N CYS A 222 -6.78 23.05 -3.19
CA CYS A 222 -7.12 22.49 -4.50
C CYS A 222 -7.30 20.95 -4.42
N ILE A 223 -6.40 20.25 -3.71
CA ILE A 223 -6.52 18.81 -3.47
C ILE A 223 -7.81 18.47 -2.71
N ASN A 224 -8.18 19.31 -1.72
CA ASN A 224 -9.43 19.13 -1.00
C ASN A 224 -10.66 19.36 -1.86
N LEU A 225 -10.61 20.32 -2.77
CA LEU A 225 -11.69 20.57 -3.73
C LEU A 225 -11.88 19.37 -4.67
N SER A 226 -10.81 18.80 -5.23
CA SER A 226 -10.86 17.56 -6.02
C SER A 226 -11.54 16.44 -5.24
N ARG A 227 -11.14 16.23 -3.97
CA ARG A 227 -11.75 15.24 -3.07
C ARG A 227 -13.25 15.46 -2.89
N LYS A 228 -13.70 16.69 -2.68
CA LYS A 228 -15.12 17.04 -2.50
C LYS A 228 -15.93 16.88 -3.78
N LEU A 229 -15.29 17.00 -4.93
CA LEU A 229 -15.88 16.74 -6.24
C LEU A 229 -15.87 15.24 -6.62
N GLY A 230 -15.29 14.38 -5.78
CA GLY A 230 -15.18 12.94 -6.04
C GLY A 230 -14.14 12.58 -7.10
N LEU A 231 -13.22 13.50 -7.41
CA LEU A 231 -12.16 13.31 -8.40
C LEU A 231 -10.89 12.78 -7.74
N ASP A 232 -10.18 11.88 -8.43
CA ASP A 232 -8.83 11.49 -8.03
C ASP A 232 -7.84 12.55 -8.49
N THR A 233 -7.22 13.23 -7.52
CA THR A 233 -6.35 14.39 -7.78
C THR A 233 -5.10 14.01 -8.56
N GLU A 234 -4.53 12.81 -8.29
CA GLU A 234 -3.33 12.34 -8.98
C GLU A 234 -3.62 12.12 -10.46
N THR A 235 -4.75 11.45 -10.78
CA THR A 235 -5.22 11.25 -12.15
C THR A 235 -5.51 12.60 -12.83
N VAL A 236 -6.23 13.52 -12.16
CA VAL A 236 -6.53 14.85 -12.72
C VAL A 236 -5.27 15.62 -13.13
N ILE A 237 -4.22 15.58 -12.29
CA ILE A 237 -2.95 16.25 -12.60
C ILE A 237 -2.23 15.52 -13.74
N ARG A 238 -2.23 14.20 -13.74
CA ARG A 238 -1.57 13.38 -14.77
C ARG A 238 -2.20 13.58 -16.14
N ASP A 239 -3.53 13.61 -16.20
CA ASP A 239 -4.28 13.84 -17.45
C ASP A 239 -4.04 15.25 -18.04
N SER A 240 -3.52 16.18 -17.23
CA SER A 240 -3.20 17.54 -17.65
C SER A 240 -1.76 17.72 -18.16
N ASN A 241 -0.89 16.71 -17.98
CA ASN A 241 0.51 16.72 -18.39
C ASN A 241 0.67 16.22 -19.81
#